data_8f4026f35661743e697d97ad2d0a7866
#
_entry.id   8f4026f35661743e697d97ad2d0a7866
#
_cell.length_a   1.000
_cell.length_b   1.000
_cell.length_c   1.000
_cell.angle_alpha   90.00
_cell.angle_beta   90.00
_cell.angle_gamma   90.00
#
_symmetry.space_group_name_H-M   'P 1'
#
loop_
_entity.id
_entity.type
_entity.pdbx_description
1 polymer ?
#
loop_
_entity_poly.entity_id
_entity_poly.type
_entity_poly.pdbx_seq_one_letter_code
_entity_poly.pdbx_strand_id
1 'polypeptide(L)'
;TASAKITQAQEIIRLTNGEWKPFQSADLPNYGPYSEIVTEAFKRVGIKVEYGFFPWKRAQKLVEKGEWDGTFFWIKTREREQNFLLSNIAFSTTEVIFYSNSHPISPNKLEDFAGLTMGRIDGSAFGEQFSPLIDDGKIDVQYAPSNSSLFKMLQRNRVDFIPELFKSGYDAID
;
A
#
# COMPACT_ATOMS: atom_id res chain seq x y z
N THR A 1 -18.02 -6.15 52.55
CA THR A 1 -18.11 -6.85 51.23
C THR A 1 -17.22 -6.17 50.25
N ALA A 2 -16.05 -6.76 49.97
CA ALA A 2 -15.12 -6.27 48.96
C ALA A 2 -15.66 -6.68 47.59
N SER A 3 -16.05 -5.70 46.76
CA SER A 3 -16.41 -5.91 45.37
C SER A 3 -15.12 -6.15 44.59
N ALA A 4 -14.89 -7.36 44.11
CA ALA A 4 -13.80 -7.66 43.23
C ALA A 4 -14.06 -6.95 41.89
N LYS A 5 -13.25 -5.94 41.54
CA LYS A 5 -13.19 -5.39 40.18
C LYS A 5 -12.62 -6.49 39.28
N ILE A 6 -13.47 -7.10 38.46
CA ILE A 6 -13.01 -7.95 37.36
C ILE A 6 -12.34 -7.00 36.36
N THR A 7 -11.02 -6.99 36.35
CA THR A 7 -10.27 -6.30 35.29
C THR A 7 -10.42 -7.16 34.05
N GLN A 8 -11.34 -6.75 33.16
CA GLN A 8 -11.46 -7.35 31.84
C GLN A 8 -10.13 -7.09 31.10
N ALA A 9 -9.46 -8.14 30.68
CA ALA A 9 -8.26 -8.00 29.86
C ALA A 9 -8.65 -7.24 28.59
N GLN A 10 -7.91 -6.19 28.26
CA GLN A 10 -8.16 -5.40 27.05
C GLN A 10 -7.89 -6.29 25.84
N GLU A 11 -8.85 -6.43 24.97
CA GLU A 11 -8.71 -7.16 23.72
C GLU A 11 -7.68 -6.46 22.82
N ILE A 12 -6.79 -7.24 22.21
CA ILE A 12 -5.71 -6.75 21.36
C ILE A 12 -5.90 -7.35 19.96
N ILE A 13 -5.81 -6.53 18.94
CA ILE A 13 -5.74 -6.94 17.55
C ILE A 13 -4.35 -6.58 16.99
N ARG A 14 -3.70 -7.54 16.31
CA ARG A 14 -2.37 -7.37 15.72
C ARG A 14 -2.52 -7.19 14.22
N LEU A 15 -2.10 -6.04 13.71
CA LEU A 15 -2.25 -5.68 12.31
C LEU A 15 -0.90 -5.51 11.63
N THR A 16 -0.75 -6.14 10.47
CA THR A 16 0.43 -5.95 9.61
C THR A 16 0.23 -4.80 8.63
N ASN A 17 1.34 -4.20 8.20
CA ASN A 17 1.35 -3.30 7.05
C ASN A 17 2.73 -3.20 6.41
N GLY A 18 2.81 -2.48 5.28
CA GLY A 18 4.05 -2.06 4.63
C GLY A 18 4.43 -0.62 4.99
N GLU A 19 5.69 -0.28 4.76
CA GLU A 19 6.17 1.09 4.85
C GLU A 19 5.63 1.93 3.70
N TRP A 20 4.99 3.05 4.02
CA TRP A 20 4.38 3.93 3.04
C TRP A 20 4.28 5.37 3.55
N LYS A 21 5.42 6.04 3.62
CA LYS A 21 5.49 7.47 3.99
C LYS A 21 4.80 8.34 2.94
N PRO A 22 4.13 9.42 3.32
CA PRO A 22 3.96 9.94 4.70
C PRO A 22 2.74 9.35 5.44
N PHE A 23 2.07 8.32 4.91
CA PHE A 23 0.78 7.85 5.41
C PHE A 23 0.90 6.89 6.58
N GLN A 24 1.87 5.98 6.53
CA GLN A 24 2.14 4.98 7.57
C GLN A 24 3.59 4.48 7.52
N SER A 25 4.20 4.30 8.68
CA SER A 25 5.57 3.79 8.82
C SER A 25 5.87 3.51 10.29
N ALA A 26 6.75 2.55 10.55
CA ALA A 26 7.26 2.29 11.90
C ALA A 26 7.97 3.51 12.51
N ASP A 27 8.54 4.39 11.67
CA ASP A 27 9.33 5.55 12.09
C ASP A 27 8.49 6.83 12.28
N LEU A 28 7.22 6.83 11.90
CA LEU A 28 6.36 7.99 12.06
C LEU A 28 5.75 8.07 13.47
N PRO A 29 5.48 9.28 13.99
CA PRO A 29 4.69 9.44 15.21
C PRO A 29 3.35 8.70 15.08
N ASN A 30 3.00 7.92 16.10
CA ASN A 30 1.80 7.07 16.11
C ASN A 30 1.67 6.16 14.86
N TYR A 31 2.80 5.83 14.22
CA TYR A 31 2.87 5.05 12.98
C TYR A 31 2.24 5.73 11.75
N GLY A 32 1.95 7.03 11.83
CA GLY A 32 1.40 7.87 10.77
C GLY A 32 -0.12 7.94 10.74
N PRO A 33 -0.67 8.90 9.96
CA PRO A 33 -2.09 9.26 9.98
C PRO A 33 -3.04 8.10 9.64
N TYR A 34 -2.63 7.16 8.80
CA TYR A 34 -3.47 6.00 8.49
C TYR A 34 -3.54 5.02 9.66
N SER A 35 -2.43 4.80 10.36
CA SER A 35 -2.42 3.99 11.58
C SER A 35 -3.24 4.66 12.69
N GLU A 36 -3.22 5.98 12.79
CA GLU A 36 -4.05 6.72 13.77
C GLU A 36 -5.55 6.53 13.52
N ILE A 37 -5.99 6.55 12.24
CA ILE A 37 -7.40 6.30 11.89
C ILE A 37 -7.81 4.89 12.34
N VAL A 38 -6.98 3.89 12.06
CA VAL A 38 -7.25 2.49 12.45
C VAL A 38 -7.25 2.34 13.97
N THR A 39 -6.27 2.93 14.65
CA THR A 39 -6.19 2.93 16.12
C THR A 39 -7.44 3.53 16.75
N GLU A 40 -7.88 4.69 16.26
CA GLU A 40 -9.07 5.36 16.80
C GLU A 40 -10.35 4.55 16.52
N ALA A 41 -10.45 3.91 15.36
CA ALA A 41 -11.60 3.05 15.03
C ALA A 41 -11.73 1.87 15.99
N PHE A 42 -10.65 1.13 16.25
CA PHE A 42 -10.64 0.00 17.18
C PHE A 42 -10.80 0.44 18.64
N LYS A 43 -10.20 1.57 19.01
CA LYS A 43 -10.34 2.14 20.35
C LYS A 43 -11.80 2.42 20.71
N ARG A 44 -12.63 2.87 19.74
CA ARG A 44 -14.08 3.14 19.97
C ARG A 44 -14.87 1.90 20.34
N VAL A 45 -14.37 0.72 20.01
CA VAL A 45 -14.99 -0.57 20.39
C VAL A 45 -14.19 -1.28 21.50
N GLY A 46 -13.25 -0.58 22.16
CA GLY A 46 -12.52 -1.09 23.33
C GLY A 46 -11.32 -2.00 22.99
N ILE A 47 -10.93 -2.10 21.73
CA ILE A 47 -9.85 -2.95 21.25
C ILE A 47 -8.57 -2.11 21.11
N LYS A 48 -7.44 -2.65 21.61
CA LYS A 48 -6.10 -2.09 21.41
C LYS A 48 -5.52 -2.64 20.10
N VAL A 49 -4.84 -1.79 19.33
CA VAL A 49 -4.13 -2.21 18.12
C VAL A 49 -2.63 -2.33 18.39
N GLU A 50 -2.01 -3.39 17.89
CA GLU A 50 -0.56 -3.55 17.78
C GLU A 50 -0.17 -3.67 16.33
N TYR A 51 0.87 -2.96 15.90
CA TYR A 51 1.31 -2.89 14.51
C TYR A 51 2.61 -3.63 14.28
N GLY A 52 2.70 -4.29 13.11
CA GLY A 52 3.95 -4.81 12.57
C GLY A 52 4.14 -4.35 11.12
N PHE A 53 5.30 -3.74 10.83
CA PHE A 53 5.66 -3.29 9.48
C PHE A 53 6.59 -4.30 8.82
N PHE A 54 6.22 -4.74 7.64
CA PHE A 54 6.92 -5.77 6.86
C PHE A 54 6.94 -5.39 5.37
N PRO A 55 7.80 -6.00 4.55
CA PRO A 55 7.61 -5.93 3.10
C PRO A 55 6.19 -6.33 2.71
N TRP A 56 5.55 -5.62 1.80
CA TRP A 56 4.12 -5.72 1.48
C TRP A 56 3.63 -7.16 1.27
N LYS A 57 4.31 -7.94 0.42
CA LYS A 57 3.98 -9.36 0.22
C LYS A 57 4.06 -10.19 1.50
N ARG A 58 5.03 -9.89 2.37
CA ARG A 58 5.17 -10.60 3.65
C ARG A 58 4.04 -10.22 4.60
N ALA A 59 3.69 -8.92 4.67
CA ALA A 59 2.59 -8.43 5.49
C ALA A 59 1.28 -9.19 5.18
N GLN A 60 0.93 -9.32 3.89
CA GLN A 60 -0.23 -10.07 3.45
C GLN A 60 -0.15 -11.56 3.82
N LYS A 61 0.99 -12.21 3.54
CA LYS A 61 1.18 -13.65 3.84
C LYS A 61 1.09 -13.99 5.31
N LEU A 62 1.51 -13.11 6.21
CA LEU A 62 1.40 -13.33 7.65
C LEU A 62 -0.06 -13.41 8.11
N VAL A 63 -0.93 -12.60 7.50
CA VAL A 63 -2.37 -12.65 7.77
C VAL A 63 -3.03 -13.87 7.13
N GLU A 64 -2.68 -14.22 5.89
CA GLU A 64 -3.17 -15.43 5.22
C GLU A 64 -2.89 -16.70 6.03
N LYS A 65 -1.75 -16.75 6.72
CA LYS A 65 -1.36 -17.86 7.60
C LYS A 65 -1.96 -17.82 9.00
N GLY A 66 -2.70 -16.76 9.34
CA GLY A 66 -3.23 -16.56 10.69
C GLY A 66 -2.16 -16.24 11.75
N GLU A 67 -0.94 -15.86 11.35
CA GLU A 67 0.12 -15.43 12.26
C GLU A 67 -0.14 -14.01 12.80
N TRP A 68 -0.94 -13.22 12.08
CA TRP A 68 -1.46 -11.90 12.41
C TRP A 68 -2.95 -11.85 12.13
N ASP A 69 -3.65 -10.98 12.85
CA ASP A 69 -5.11 -10.96 12.87
C ASP A 69 -5.70 -10.21 11.68
N GLY A 70 -4.93 -9.27 11.09
CA GLY A 70 -5.37 -8.49 9.94
C GLY A 70 -4.29 -7.59 9.36
N THR A 71 -4.70 -6.81 8.37
CA THR A 71 -3.89 -5.78 7.72
C THR A 71 -4.80 -4.65 7.26
N PHE A 72 -4.26 -3.47 6.89
CA PHE A 72 -5.09 -2.30 6.60
C PHE A 72 -4.55 -1.47 5.43
N PHE A 73 -5.42 -0.63 4.85
CA PHE A 73 -5.16 0.26 3.71
C PHE A 73 -4.59 -0.46 2.47
N TRP A 74 -5.26 -1.52 2.09
CA TRP A 74 -4.99 -2.22 0.86
C TRP A 74 -5.98 -1.81 -0.23
N ILE A 75 -5.50 -1.71 -1.47
CA ILE A 75 -6.36 -1.58 -2.63
C ILE A 75 -7.14 -2.88 -2.78
N LYS A 76 -8.45 -2.76 -2.97
CA LYS A 76 -9.32 -3.89 -3.22
C LYS A 76 -9.02 -4.47 -4.61
N THR A 77 -8.67 -5.75 -4.66
CA THR A 77 -8.50 -6.50 -5.90
C THR A 77 -9.33 -7.78 -5.84
N ARG A 78 -9.63 -8.38 -7.00
CA ARG A 78 -10.40 -9.62 -7.08
C ARG A 78 -9.73 -10.77 -6.31
N GLU A 79 -8.40 -10.86 -6.37
CA GLU A 79 -7.63 -11.85 -5.63
C GLU A 79 -7.78 -11.66 -4.11
N ARG A 80 -7.69 -10.43 -3.64
CA ARG A 80 -7.85 -10.13 -2.20
C ARG A 80 -9.26 -10.41 -1.69
N GLU A 81 -10.28 -10.16 -2.50
CA GLU A 81 -11.66 -10.51 -2.14
C GLU A 81 -11.89 -12.02 -1.96
N GLN A 82 -11.11 -12.85 -2.62
CA GLN A 82 -11.20 -14.31 -2.46
C GLN A 82 -10.52 -14.82 -1.19
N ASN A 83 -9.51 -14.11 -0.69
CA ASN A 83 -8.65 -14.56 0.39
C ASN A 83 -8.88 -13.84 1.72
N PHE A 84 -9.57 -12.69 1.70
CA PHE A 84 -9.75 -11.83 2.88
C PHE A 84 -11.18 -11.34 3.02
N LEU A 85 -11.59 -11.14 4.26
CA LEU A 85 -12.75 -10.32 4.58
C LEU A 85 -12.34 -8.85 4.49
N LEU A 86 -12.99 -8.09 3.61
CA LEU A 86 -12.70 -6.69 3.42
C LEU A 86 -13.75 -5.82 4.12
N SER A 87 -13.31 -4.76 4.77
CA SER A 87 -14.21 -3.73 5.31
C SER A 87 -14.85 -2.90 4.19
N ASN A 88 -15.77 -2.03 4.55
CA ASN A 88 -16.17 -0.91 3.69
C ASN A 88 -14.95 -0.04 3.35
N ILE A 89 -15.05 0.76 2.28
CA ILE A 89 -13.99 1.67 1.87
C ILE A 89 -13.70 2.65 3.02
N ALA A 90 -12.50 2.59 3.55
CA ALA A 90 -12.04 3.48 4.61
C ALA A 90 -11.41 4.77 4.06
N PHE A 91 -10.91 4.72 2.82
CA PHE A 91 -10.19 5.82 2.19
C PHE A 91 -10.27 5.73 0.66
N SER A 92 -10.40 6.88 0.00
CA SER A 92 -10.32 7.00 -1.45
C SER A 92 -9.25 8.01 -1.82
N THR A 93 -8.48 7.71 -2.87
CA THR A 93 -7.39 8.56 -3.34
C THR A 93 -7.27 8.49 -4.85
N THR A 94 -6.50 9.43 -5.42
CA THR A 94 -6.24 9.49 -6.85
C THR A 94 -4.83 8.98 -7.13
N GLU A 95 -4.75 7.97 -7.98
CA GLU A 95 -3.51 7.54 -8.60
C GLU A 95 -3.16 8.48 -9.75
N VAL A 96 -1.89 8.83 -9.88
CA VAL A 96 -1.34 9.63 -10.96
C VAL A 96 -0.15 8.93 -11.59
N ILE A 97 0.24 9.37 -12.78
CA ILE A 97 1.39 8.83 -13.49
C ILE A 97 2.57 9.78 -13.31
N PHE A 98 3.64 9.26 -12.73
CA PHE A 98 4.93 9.94 -12.66
C PHE A 98 5.80 9.50 -13.83
N TYR A 99 6.46 10.45 -14.48
CA TYR A 99 7.46 10.23 -15.52
C TYR A 99 8.62 11.23 -15.38
N SER A 100 9.74 10.96 -16.06
CA SER A 100 10.89 11.84 -16.01
C SER A 100 10.76 13.00 -17.01
N ASN A 101 11.06 14.23 -16.60
CA ASN A 101 11.12 15.38 -17.50
C ASN A 101 12.18 15.20 -18.60
N SER A 102 13.22 14.38 -18.37
CA SER A 102 14.23 14.06 -19.39
C SER A 102 13.74 13.05 -20.43
N HIS A 103 12.65 12.31 -20.12
CA HIS A 103 12.00 11.35 -21.00
C HIS A 103 10.48 11.50 -20.87
N PRO A 104 9.93 12.61 -21.40
CA PRO A 104 8.50 12.89 -21.27
C PRO A 104 7.68 11.89 -22.07
N ILE A 105 6.57 11.45 -21.46
CA ILE A 105 5.53 10.68 -22.13
C ILE A 105 4.28 11.54 -22.26
N SER A 106 3.47 11.31 -23.29
CA SER A 106 2.24 12.11 -23.54
C SER A 106 1.08 11.19 -23.95
N PRO A 107 0.72 10.20 -23.12
CA PRO A 107 -0.39 9.31 -23.43
C PRO A 107 -1.71 10.04 -23.31
N ASN A 108 -2.62 9.81 -24.26
CA ASN A 108 -3.99 10.31 -24.24
C ASN A 108 -5.00 9.21 -23.84
N LYS A 109 -4.61 7.95 -23.97
CA LYS A 109 -5.39 6.76 -23.65
C LYS A 109 -4.47 5.63 -23.17
N LEU A 110 -5.08 4.58 -22.65
CA LEU A 110 -4.34 3.47 -22.04
C LEU A 110 -3.41 2.76 -23.04
N GLU A 111 -3.84 2.59 -24.26
CA GLU A 111 -3.07 1.91 -25.32
C GLU A 111 -1.78 2.64 -25.71
N ASP A 112 -1.70 3.94 -25.44
CA ASP A 112 -0.51 4.76 -25.75
C ASP A 112 0.69 4.43 -24.82
N PHE A 113 0.46 3.65 -23.76
CA PHE A 113 1.53 3.13 -22.89
C PHE A 113 2.20 1.86 -23.46
N ALA A 114 1.71 1.31 -24.58
CA ALA A 114 2.32 0.15 -25.20
C ALA A 114 3.78 0.43 -25.61
N GLY A 115 4.68 -0.50 -25.30
CA GLY A 115 6.13 -0.37 -25.53
C GLY A 115 6.89 0.35 -24.42
N LEU A 116 6.19 0.88 -23.41
CA LEU A 116 6.80 1.50 -22.23
C LEU A 116 7.04 0.49 -21.12
N THR A 117 7.98 0.81 -20.25
CA THR A 117 8.30 0.05 -19.04
C THR A 117 7.69 0.71 -17.81
N MET A 118 6.80 0.00 -17.12
CA MET A 118 6.17 0.44 -15.88
C MET A 118 7.03 0.06 -14.68
N GLY A 119 7.24 1.01 -13.77
CA GLY A 119 7.78 0.73 -12.45
C GLY A 119 6.69 0.45 -11.44
N ARG A 120 6.85 -0.57 -10.58
CA ARG A 120 5.86 -0.97 -9.58
C ARG A 120 6.53 -1.44 -8.30
N ILE A 121 5.90 -1.19 -7.15
CA ILE A 121 6.32 -1.82 -5.89
C ILE A 121 5.81 -3.26 -5.85
N ASP A 122 6.67 -4.16 -5.44
CA ASP A 122 6.32 -5.58 -5.32
C ASP A 122 5.19 -5.80 -4.29
N GLY A 123 4.08 -6.39 -4.74
CA GLY A 123 2.86 -6.57 -3.94
C GLY A 123 1.90 -5.37 -3.91
N SER A 124 2.24 -4.24 -4.56
CA SER A 124 1.30 -3.12 -4.76
C SER A 124 0.25 -3.45 -5.83
N ALA A 125 -0.93 -2.84 -5.73
CA ALA A 125 -1.97 -2.87 -6.75
C ALA A 125 -2.08 -1.55 -7.55
N PHE A 126 -1.17 -0.59 -7.34
CA PHE A 126 -1.13 0.60 -8.19
C PHE A 126 -0.80 0.21 -9.64
N GLY A 127 -1.48 0.86 -10.57
CA GLY A 127 -1.34 0.52 -11.98
C GLY A 127 -2.15 -0.69 -12.44
N GLU A 128 -3.13 -1.16 -11.67
CA GLU A 128 -3.98 -2.31 -12.01
C GLU A 128 -4.72 -2.12 -13.34
N GLN A 129 -5.05 -0.89 -13.71
CA GLN A 129 -5.66 -0.57 -15.01
C GLN A 129 -4.78 -0.96 -16.21
N PHE A 130 -3.48 -1.13 -16.02
CA PHE A 130 -2.54 -1.57 -17.07
C PHE A 130 -2.47 -3.09 -17.23
N SER A 131 -3.13 -3.87 -16.35
CA SER A 131 -3.08 -5.34 -16.40
C SER A 131 -3.38 -5.93 -17.78
N PRO A 132 -4.36 -5.46 -18.56
CA PRO A 132 -4.59 -5.99 -19.91
C PRO A 132 -3.38 -5.82 -20.85
N LEU A 133 -2.67 -4.68 -20.75
CA LEU A 133 -1.49 -4.44 -21.57
C LEU A 133 -0.26 -5.22 -21.09
N ILE A 134 -0.18 -5.48 -19.79
CA ILE A 134 0.86 -6.31 -19.19
C ILE A 134 0.67 -7.76 -19.60
N ASP A 135 -0.54 -8.28 -19.48
CA ASP A 135 -0.91 -9.66 -19.82
C ASP A 135 -0.70 -9.96 -21.32
N ASP A 136 -0.95 -8.94 -22.17
CA ASP A 136 -0.67 -8.99 -23.61
C ASP A 136 0.82 -8.82 -23.96
N GLY A 137 1.71 -8.61 -22.98
CA GLY A 137 3.14 -8.34 -23.20
C GLY A 137 3.43 -7.01 -23.87
N LYS A 138 2.51 -6.04 -23.80
CA LYS A 138 2.67 -4.70 -24.41
C LYS A 138 3.33 -3.71 -23.46
N ILE A 139 3.36 -3.99 -22.15
CA ILE A 139 4.04 -3.22 -21.12
C ILE A 139 4.93 -4.17 -20.31
N ASP A 140 6.22 -3.84 -20.21
CA ASP A 140 7.14 -4.50 -19.29
C ASP A 140 7.00 -3.91 -17.88
N VAL A 141 7.12 -4.76 -16.85
CA VAL A 141 7.04 -4.31 -15.46
C VAL A 141 8.36 -4.57 -14.73
N GLN A 142 8.90 -3.52 -14.13
CA GLN A 142 10.05 -3.58 -13.25
C GLN A 142 9.62 -3.35 -11.79
N TYR A 143 10.03 -4.24 -10.90
CA TYR A 143 9.64 -4.19 -9.50
C TYR A 143 10.73 -3.59 -8.62
N ALA A 144 10.31 -2.79 -7.64
CA ALA A 144 11.17 -2.22 -6.61
C ALA A 144 10.63 -2.55 -5.21
N PRO A 145 11.52 -2.63 -4.20
CA PRO A 145 11.09 -2.94 -2.83
C PRO A 145 10.51 -1.72 -2.07
N SER A 146 10.71 -0.50 -2.57
CA SER A 146 10.28 0.73 -1.91
C SER A 146 10.08 1.87 -2.92
N ASN A 147 9.31 2.90 -2.55
CA ASN A 147 9.11 4.11 -3.35
C ASN A 147 10.44 4.80 -3.67
N SER A 148 11.33 4.98 -2.69
CA SER A 148 12.64 5.60 -2.93
C SER A 148 13.45 4.84 -4.00
N SER A 149 13.45 3.51 -3.98
CA SER A 149 14.12 2.70 -5.00
C SER A 149 13.44 2.84 -6.36
N LEU A 150 12.13 2.86 -6.38
CA LEU A 150 11.31 2.97 -7.58
C LEU A 150 11.56 4.30 -8.30
N PHE A 151 11.52 5.43 -7.56
CA PHE A 151 11.79 6.74 -8.15
C PHE A 151 13.24 6.92 -8.59
N LYS A 152 14.23 6.27 -7.94
CA LYS A 152 15.61 6.18 -8.46
C LYS A 152 15.69 5.43 -9.78
N MET A 153 14.86 4.42 -10.01
CA MET A 153 14.78 3.75 -11.31
C MET A 153 14.24 4.69 -12.39
N LEU A 154 13.21 5.47 -12.08
CA LEU A 154 12.65 6.48 -12.97
C LEU A 154 13.69 7.55 -13.33
N GLN A 155 14.41 8.11 -12.35
CA GLN A 155 15.48 9.09 -12.55
C GLN A 155 16.62 8.57 -13.44
N ARG A 156 16.85 7.25 -13.43
CA ARG A 156 17.89 6.60 -14.23
C ARG A 156 17.37 6.03 -15.56
N ASN A 157 16.15 6.37 -15.93
CA ASN A 157 15.45 5.89 -17.13
C ASN A 157 15.44 4.35 -17.25
N ARG A 158 15.34 3.66 -16.11
CA ARG A 158 15.15 2.19 -16.08
C ARG A 158 13.69 1.81 -16.20
N VAL A 159 12.79 2.73 -15.88
CA VAL A 159 11.36 2.66 -16.11
C VAL A 159 10.92 3.99 -16.72
N ASP A 160 9.88 3.96 -17.53
CA ASP A 160 9.36 5.13 -18.24
C ASP A 160 8.30 5.85 -17.43
N PHE A 161 7.53 5.10 -16.64
CA PHE A 161 6.48 5.67 -15.80
C PHE A 161 6.22 4.86 -14.54
N ILE A 162 5.63 5.53 -13.54
CA ILE A 162 5.23 4.94 -12.26
C ILE A 162 3.81 5.39 -11.94
N PRO A 163 2.82 4.49 -11.82
CA PRO A 163 1.53 4.77 -11.20
C PRO A 163 1.69 4.81 -9.67
N GLU A 164 1.40 5.94 -9.06
CA GLU A 164 1.51 6.11 -7.60
C GLU A 164 0.57 7.23 -7.13
N LEU A 165 0.31 7.30 -5.83
CA LEU A 165 -0.42 8.41 -5.26
C LEU A 165 0.38 9.71 -5.37
N PHE A 166 -0.29 10.80 -5.71
CA PHE A 166 0.33 12.12 -5.84
C PHE A 166 1.24 12.45 -4.66
N LYS A 167 0.70 12.40 -3.43
CA LYS A 167 1.44 12.76 -2.22
C LYS A 167 2.62 11.82 -1.94
N SER A 168 2.42 10.52 -2.10
CA SER A 168 3.46 9.51 -1.87
C SER A 168 4.60 9.61 -2.88
N GLY A 169 4.27 9.92 -4.14
CA GLY A 169 5.27 10.11 -5.18
C GLY A 169 6.14 11.33 -4.93
N TYR A 170 5.55 12.47 -4.56
CA TYR A 170 6.32 13.66 -4.23
C TYR A 170 7.20 13.49 -2.98
N ASP A 171 6.70 12.82 -1.94
CA ASP A 171 7.48 12.51 -0.73
C ASP A 171 8.69 11.58 -1.02
N ALA A 172 8.65 10.83 -2.11
CA ALA A 172 9.74 9.95 -2.52
C ALA A 172 10.82 10.64 -3.38
N ILE A 173 10.53 11.84 -3.89
CA ILE A 173 11.44 12.65 -4.73
C ILE A 173 12.25 13.62 -3.87
N ASP A 174 11.68 14.12 -2.78
CA ASP A 174 12.32 15.03 -1.81
C ASP A 174 13.35 14.28 -0.94
#